data_87ef327d0dd7d08d01b67685ceef8195
#
_entry.id   87ef327d0dd7d08d01b67685ceef8195
#
_cell.length_a   1.000
_cell.length_b   1.000
_cell.length_c   1.000
_cell.angle_alpha   90.00
_cell.angle_beta   90.00
_cell.angle_gamma   90.00
#
_symmetry.space_group_name_H-M   'P 1'
#
loop_
_entity.id
_entity.type
_entity.pdbx_description
1 polymer ?
#
loop_
_entity_poly.entity_id
_entity_poly.type
_entity_poly.pdbx_seq_one_letter_code
_entity_poly.pdbx_strand_id
1 'polypeptide(L)'
;MKQLLIILSLVLGCLQPGYTQKPVLKFNKDGKFKIVQFTDVHYIHGNPKSAVSLERINEVLDAEKPDLVLFTGDVIYGQPAEEGMRTILNLAANRQIPFGVTFGNHDDEQGLTRTQLFDIIQTIPYNLTDSVAGVTGVTNFILPLKSSDGKKDAAILYCMDSHSYSQIKGIGGYDYIKFDQIRWYRENSAKYTKQNGGTPLP
;
A
#
# COMPACT_ATOMS: atom_id res chain seq x y z
N MET A 1 67.74 -6.92 12.92
CA MET A 1 66.54 -6.11 13.23
C MET A 1 65.56 -6.22 12.09
N LYS A 2 64.53 -7.08 12.25
CA LYS A 2 63.48 -7.29 11.23
C LYS A 2 62.29 -6.43 11.61
N GLN A 3 61.95 -5.42 10.75
CA GLN A 3 60.76 -4.60 10.91
C GLN A 3 59.54 -5.38 10.43
N LEU A 4 58.59 -5.58 11.32
CA LEU A 4 57.31 -6.21 11.06
C LEU A 4 56.31 -5.11 10.57
N LEU A 5 55.98 -5.12 9.28
CA LEU A 5 54.95 -4.22 8.71
C LEU A 5 53.58 -4.87 9.01
N ILE A 6 52.83 -4.24 9.91
CA ILE A 6 51.41 -4.57 10.14
C ILE A 6 50.58 -3.81 9.11
N ILE A 7 50.05 -4.52 8.14
CA ILE A 7 49.04 -4.00 7.17
C ILE A 7 47.68 -4.05 7.86
N LEU A 8 47.20 -2.87 8.29
CA LEU A 8 45.83 -2.70 8.80
C LEU A 8 44.86 -2.56 7.62
N SER A 9 44.25 -3.67 7.19
CA SER A 9 43.21 -3.64 6.17
C SER A 9 41.92 -3.07 6.77
N LEU A 10 41.62 -1.81 6.44
CA LEU A 10 40.32 -1.21 6.70
C LEU A 10 39.28 -1.90 5.79
N VAL A 11 38.47 -2.75 6.37
CA VAL A 11 37.27 -3.26 5.71
C VAL A 11 36.22 -2.15 5.76
N LEU A 12 36.16 -1.33 4.71
CA LEU A 12 35.03 -0.44 4.47
C LEU A 12 33.82 -1.33 4.12
N GLY A 13 33.01 -1.65 5.12
CA GLY A 13 31.70 -2.24 4.91
C GLY A 13 30.83 -1.24 4.15
N CYS A 14 30.65 -1.46 2.83
CA CYS A 14 29.62 -0.76 2.08
C CYS A 14 28.26 -1.11 2.70
N LEU A 15 27.72 -0.20 3.50
CA LEU A 15 26.31 -0.19 3.85
C LEU A 15 25.53 0.05 2.56
N GLN A 16 25.22 -1.04 1.85
CA GLN A 16 24.21 -0.96 0.80
C GLN A 16 22.89 -0.60 1.50
N PRO A 17 22.12 0.39 0.99
CA PRO A 17 20.77 0.61 1.49
C PRO A 17 20.02 -0.72 1.27
N GLY A 18 19.76 -1.43 2.37
CA GLY A 18 19.05 -2.69 2.32
C GLY A 18 17.67 -2.42 1.72
N TYR A 19 17.38 -3.05 0.59
CA TYR A 19 15.99 -3.23 0.15
C TYR A 19 15.31 -3.95 1.30
N THR A 20 14.53 -3.23 2.09
CA THR A 20 13.72 -3.85 3.14
C THR A 20 12.72 -4.76 2.43
N GLN A 21 12.87 -6.07 2.64
CA GLN A 21 11.93 -7.04 2.10
C GLN A 21 10.51 -6.66 2.53
N LYS A 22 9.57 -6.58 1.57
CA LYS A 22 8.17 -6.23 1.87
C LYS A 22 7.65 -7.15 2.99
N PRO A 23 6.96 -6.61 4.00
CA PRO A 23 6.44 -7.41 5.11
C PRO A 23 5.52 -8.53 4.62
N VAL A 24 5.67 -9.72 5.19
CA VAL A 24 4.78 -10.85 4.92
C VAL A 24 3.56 -10.74 5.82
N LEU A 25 2.37 -10.62 5.21
CA LEU A 25 1.10 -10.62 5.92
C LEU A 25 0.74 -12.06 6.35
N LYS A 26 0.40 -12.24 7.62
CA LYS A 26 0.16 -13.57 8.18
C LYS A 26 -0.83 -13.53 9.33
N PHE A 27 -1.75 -14.50 9.37
CA PHE A 27 -2.62 -14.70 10.53
C PHE A 27 -1.78 -14.95 11.79
N ASN A 28 -2.22 -14.44 12.92
CA ASN A 28 -1.60 -14.73 14.21
C ASN A 28 -1.89 -16.17 14.67
N LYS A 29 -1.33 -16.56 15.83
CA LYS A 29 -1.51 -17.92 16.37
C LYS A 29 -2.98 -18.26 16.69
N ASP A 30 -3.80 -17.25 16.95
CA ASP A 30 -5.23 -17.40 17.24
C ASP A 30 -6.10 -17.41 15.97
N GLY A 31 -5.47 -17.43 14.78
CA GLY A 31 -6.16 -17.41 13.49
C GLY A 31 -6.81 -16.07 13.18
N LYS A 32 -6.34 -14.97 13.76
CA LYS A 32 -6.86 -13.61 13.53
C LYS A 32 -5.87 -12.79 12.72
N PHE A 33 -6.40 -11.89 11.91
CA PHE A 33 -5.67 -10.84 11.19
C PHE A 33 -6.54 -9.59 11.18
N LYS A 34 -6.03 -8.48 11.73
CA LYS A 34 -6.79 -7.25 11.87
C LYS A 34 -6.43 -6.25 10.79
N ILE A 35 -7.42 -5.80 10.05
CA ILE A 35 -7.30 -4.76 9.04
C ILE A 35 -8.03 -3.52 9.54
N VAL A 36 -7.39 -2.36 9.48
CA VAL A 36 -8.04 -1.06 9.59
C VAL A 36 -8.10 -0.43 8.21
N GLN A 37 -9.28 0.04 7.84
CA GLN A 37 -9.51 0.74 6.59
C GLN A 37 -9.80 2.21 6.88
N PHE A 38 -9.10 3.09 6.16
CA PHE A 38 -9.41 4.51 6.07
C PHE A 38 -9.81 4.86 4.64
N THR A 39 -10.87 5.62 4.49
CA THR A 39 -11.35 6.14 3.21
C THR A 39 -11.77 7.59 3.38
N ASP A 40 -11.76 8.36 2.31
CA ASP A 40 -12.26 9.74 2.29
C ASP A 40 -11.65 10.63 3.40
N VAL A 41 -10.37 10.47 3.64
CA VAL A 41 -9.65 11.26 4.64
C VAL A 41 -9.61 12.74 4.27
N HIS A 42 -9.52 13.03 2.96
CA HIS A 42 -9.52 14.37 2.38
C HIS A 42 -8.56 15.33 3.10
N TYR A 43 -7.37 14.84 3.41
CA TYR A 43 -6.39 15.61 4.16
C TYR A 43 -5.81 16.75 3.33
N ILE A 44 -5.78 17.94 3.91
CA ILE A 44 -5.14 19.14 3.36
C ILE A 44 -3.96 19.50 4.24
N HIS A 45 -2.74 19.40 3.70
CA HIS A 45 -1.52 19.69 4.44
C HIS A 45 -1.49 21.16 4.89
N GLY A 46 -1.14 21.38 6.17
CA GLY A 46 -1.07 22.73 6.75
C GLY A 46 -2.42 23.37 7.06
N ASN A 47 -3.56 22.71 6.75
CA ASN A 47 -4.88 23.23 7.09
C ASN A 47 -5.27 22.81 8.52
N PRO A 48 -5.52 23.78 9.44
CA PRO A 48 -5.91 23.46 10.81
C PRO A 48 -7.17 22.61 10.94
N LYS A 49 -8.11 22.71 9.98
CA LYS A 49 -9.34 21.89 9.96
C LYS A 49 -9.05 20.41 9.68
N SER A 50 -7.95 20.10 9.00
CA SER A 50 -7.53 18.73 8.72
C SER A 50 -6.73 18.10 9.87
N ALA A 51 -6.35 18.86 10.90
CA ALA A 51 -5.61 18.33 12.05
C ALA A 51 -6.40 17.22 12.76
N VAL A 52 -7.72 17.35 12.84
CA VAL A 52 -8.61 16.34 13.44
C VAL A 52 -8.50 14.98 12.75
N SER A 53 -8.27 14.93 11.43
CA SER A 53 -8.07 13.66 10.72
C SER A 53 -6.81 12.93 11.20
N LEU A 54 -5.72 13.68 11.45
CA LEU A 54 -4.48 13.11 12.01
C LEU A 54 -4.70 12.56 13.41
N GLU A 55 -5.42 13.29 14.26
CA GLU A 55 -5.73 12.85 15.62
C GLU A 55 -6.55 11.55 15.60
N ARG A 56 -7.62 11.50 14.81
CA ARG A 56 -8.50 10.32 14.70
C ARG A 56 -7.77 9.11 14.13
N ILE A 57 -6.96 9.27 13.09
CA ILE A 57 -6.15 8.16 12.54
C ILE A 57 -5.19 7.65 13.62
N ASN A 58 -4.48 8.54 14.33
CA ASN A 58 -3.58 8.15 15.40
C ASN A 58 -4.32 7.38 16.53
N GLU A 59 -5.45 7.89 17.00
CA GLU A 59 -6.27 7.23 18.03
C GLU A 59 -6.70 5.82 17.60
N VAL A 60 -7.16 5.67 16.36
CA VAL A 60 -7.58 4.37 15.83
C VAL A 60 -6.37 3.41 15.71
N LEU A 61 -5.24 3.86 15.18
CA LEU A 61 -4.06 3.01 15.05
C LEU A 61 -3.51 2.57 16.41
N ASP A 62 -3.53 3.46 17.40
CA ASP A 62 -3.04 3.16 18.76
C ASP A 62 -3.99 2.24 19.54
N ALA A 63 -5.30 2.38 19.33
CA ALA A 63 -6.31 1.53 19.98
C ALA A 63 -6.40 0.15 19.32
N GLU A 64 -6.44 0.10 17.98
CA GLU A 64 -6.70 -1.13 17.24
C GLU A 64 -5.44 -1.96 17.00
N LYS A 65 -4.26 -1.34 16.88
CA LYS A 65 -2.98 -2.01 16.59
C LYS A 65 -3.11 -3.03 15.46
N PRO A 66 -3.50 -2.57 14.24
CA PRO A 66 -3.81 -3.47 13.14
C PRO A 66 -2.57 -4.17 12.59
N ASP A 67 -2.78 -5.32 11.95
CA ASP A 67 -1.77 -6.05 11.19
C ASP A 67 -1.56 -5.44 9.79
N LEU A 68 -2.57 -4.69 9.28
CA LEU A 68 -2.56 -4.01 7.99
C LEU A 68 -3.45 -2.78 8.03
N VAL A 69 -3.01 -1.72 7.37
CA VAL A 69 -3.85 -0.54 7.07
C VAL A 69 -4.12 -0.48 5.57
N LEU A 70 -5.37 -0.25 5.17
CA LEU A 70 -5.75 0.02 3.79
C LEU A 70 -6.34 1.43 3.70
N PHE A 71 -5.74 2.26 2.84
CA PHE A 71 -6.31 3.53 2.41
C PHE A 71 -7.02 3.30 1.08
N THR A 72 -8.33 3.49 1.08
CA THR A 72 -9.17 3.11 -0.08
C THR A 72 -9.73 4.33 -0.79
N GLY A 73 -8.87 5.29 -1.06
CA GLY A 73 -9.14 6.45 -1.89
C GLY A 73 -9.39 7.73 -1.10
N ASP A 74 -9.24 8.83 -1.82
CA ASP A 74 -9.44 10.20 -1.36
C ASP A 74 -8.65 10.50 -0.07
N VAL A 75 -7.36 10.11 -0.11
CA VAL A 75 -6.43 10.30 1.01
C VAL A 75 -6.15 11.79 1.21
N ILE A 76 -5.97 12.52 0.10
CA ILE A 76 -5.65 13.95 0.11
C ILE A 76 -6.69 14.76 -0.67
N TYR A 77 -6.86 16.03 -0.27
CA TYR A 77 -7.79 16.99 -0.94
C TYR A 77 -7.20 18.40 -0.99
N GLY A 78 -5.89 18.53 -1.15
CA GLY A 78 -5.23 19.83 -1.24
C GLY A 78 -3.75 19.77 -1.50
N GLN A 79 -3.21 20.92 -1.92
CA GLN A 79 -1.77 21.10 -2.11
C GLN A 79 -1.10 21.54 -0.81
N PRO A 80 0.21 21.23 -0.64
CA PRO A 80 1.02 20.38 -1.54
C PRO A 80 0.70 18.89 -1.39
N ALA A 81 0.52 18.21 -2.53
CA ALA A 81 0.04 16.82 -2.59
C ALA A 81 1.02 15.82 -1.98
N GLU A 82 2.33 15.97 -2.27
CA GLU A 82 3.37 15.06 -1.74
C GLU A 82 3.42 15.09 -0.22
N GLU A 83 3.46 16.27 0.37
CA GLU A 83 3.51 16.45 1.83
C GLU A 83 2.25 15.92 2.49
N GLY A 84 1.09 16.13 1.85
CA GLY A 84 -0.18 15.59 2.31
C GLY A 84 -0.17 14.07 2.34
N MET A 85 0.20 13.43 1.24
CA MET A 85 0.28 11.98 1.11
C MET A 85 1.28 11.39 2.12
N ARG A 86 2.49 11.95 2.20
CA ARG A 86 3.51 11.51 3.16
C ARG A 86 3.04 11.67 4.61
N THR A 87 2.36 12.75 4.94
CA THR A 87 1.87 13.02 6.30
C THR A 87 0.91 11.90 6.75
N ILE A 88 -0.05 11.55 5.93
CA ILE A 88 -1.04 10.52 6.27
C ILE A 88 -0.40 9.13 6.31
N LEU A 89 0.34 8.74 5.29
CA LEU A 89 0.88 7.39 5.19
C LEU A 89 1.97 7.10 6.22
N ASN A 90 2.74 8.11 6.61
CA ASN A 90 3.73 7.98 7.68
C ASN A 90 3.11 7.71 9.05
N LEU A 91 1.82 7.94 9.27
CA LEU A 91 1.17 7.54 10.53
C LEU A 91 1.22 6.02 10.73
N ALA A 92 1.02 5.24 9.66
CA ALA A 92 1.19 3.79 9.68
C ALA A 92 2.67 3.39 9.65
N ALA A 93 3.45 3.98 8.74
CA ALA A 93 4.86 3.65 8.54
C ALA A 93 5.71 3.85 9.81
N ASN A 94 5.52 4.95 10.54
CA ASN A 94 6.23 5.25 11.79
C ASN A 94 5.92 4.24 12.92
N ARG A 95 4.78 3.56 12.84
CA ARG A 95 4.39 2.45 13.72
C ARG A 95 4.84 1.08 13.21
N GLN A 96 5.55 1.06 12.07
CA GLN A 96 5.95 -0.17 11.39
C GLN A 96 4.76 -1.06 10.97
N ILE A 97 3.60 -0.45 10.75
CA ILE A 97 2.40 -1.15 10.31
C ILE A 97 2.41 -1.19 8.77
N PRO A 98 2.35 -2.39 8.16
CA PRO A 98 2.18 -2.51 6.71
C PRO A 98 0.93 -1.78 6.23
N PHE A 99 1.02 -1.12 5.08
CA PHE A 99 -0.14 -0.45 4.51
C PHE A 99 -0.19 -0.59 2.99
N GLY A 100 -1.40 -0.46 2.44
CA GLY A 100 -1.66 -0.37 1.00
C GLY A 100 -2.59 0.79 0.68
N VAL A 101 -2.47 1.32 -0.53
CA VAL A 101 -3.26 2.46 -1.01
C VAL A 101 -3.91 2.10 -2.35
N THR A 102 -5.20 2.31 -2.48
CA THR A 102 -5.87 2.50 -3.76
C THR A 102 -6.29 3.96 -3.88
N PHE A 103 -6.15 4.55 -5.07
CA PHE A 103 -6.53 5.94 -5.25
C PHE A 103 -8.04 6.11 -5.43
N GLY A 104 -8.58 7.19 -4.85
CA GLY A 104 -9.91 7.71 -5.14
C GLY A 104 -9.90 8.70 -6.31
N ASN A 105 -10.99 9.41 -6.50
CA ASN A 105 -11.10 10.38 -7.59
C ASN A 105 -10.45 11.73 -7.30
N HIS A 106 -10.25 12.08 -6.03
CA HIS A 106 -9.68 13.36 -5.65
C HIS A 106 -8.16 13.37 -5.49
N ASP A 107 -7.51 12.22 -5.36
CA ASP A 107 -6.08 12.17 -5.07
C ASP A 107 -5.22 12.84 -6.14
N ASP A 108 -5.55 12.66 -7.43
CA ASP A 108 -4.82 13.24 -8.56
C ASP A 108 -5.31 14.63 -9.01
N GLU A 109 -6.26 15.24 -8.31
CA GLU A 109 -6.68 16.61 -8.54
C GLU A 109 -5.75 17.66 -7.91
N GLN A 110 -4.76 17.23 -7.11
CA GLN A 110 -3.93 18.09 -6.28
C GLN A 110 -2.59 18.46 -6.92
N GLY A 111 -2.53 18.43 -8.27
CA GLY A 111 -1.36 18.87 -9.04
C GLY A 111 -0.31 17.79 -9.30
N LEU A 112 -0.49 16.58 -8.81
CA LEU A 112 0.31 15.39 -9.13
C LEU A 112 -0.56 14.33 -9.81
N THR A 113 -0.01 13.68 -10.81
CA THR A 113 -0.66 12.54 -11.45
C THR A 113 -0.67 11.32 -10.53
N ARG A 114 -1.57 10.35 -10.78
CA ARG A 114 -1.61 9.07 -10.03
C ARG A 114 -0.27 8.34 -10.06
N THR A 115 0.45 8.38 -11.20
CA THR A 115 1.79 7.78 -11.32
C THR A 115 2.80 8.48 -10.41
N GLN A 116 2.82 9.82 -10.38
CA GLN A 116 3.71 10.57 -9.49
C GLN A 116 3.40 10.30 -8.01
N LEU A 117 2.12 10.24 -7.65
CA LEU A 117 1.71 9.84 -6.30
C LEU A 117 2.14 8.41 -5.96
N PHE A 118 2.00 7.48 -6.91
CA PHE A 118 2.48 6.11 -6.74
C PHE A 118 3.99 6.06 -6.48
N ASP A 119 4.78 6.81 -7.27
CA ASP A 119 6.23 6.89 -7.09
C ASP A 119 6.61 7.41 -5.70
N ILE A 120 5.88 8.43 -5.19
CA ILE A 120 6.04 8.93 -3.82
C ILE A 120 5.74 7.83 -2.80
N ILE A 121 4.63 7.11 -2.95
CA ILE A 121 4.21 6.02 -2.05
C ILE A 121 5.28 4.93 -2.01
N GLN A 122 5.91 4.59 -3.15
CA GLN A 122 6.96 3.57 -3.21
C GLN A 122 8.20 3.91 -2.37
N THR A 123 8.41 5.18 -2.02
CA THR A 123 9.53 5.61 -1.15
C THR A 123 9.24 5.48 0.34
N ILE A 124 7.98 5.19 0.74
CA ILE A 124 7.58 5.14 2.15
C ILE A 124 7.77 3.72 2.69
N PRO A 125 8.44 3.53 3.83
CA PRO A 125 8.63 2.22 4.44
C PRO A 125 7.31 1.51 4.76
N TYR A 126 7.31 0.18 4.78
CA TYR A 126 6.14 -0.66 5.06
C TYR A 126 5.00 -0.56 4.03
N ASN A 127 5.22 0.15 2.93
CA ASN A 127 4.28 0.21 1.81
C ASN A 127 4.18 -1.14 1.09
N LEU A 128 2.95 -1.61 0.87
CA LEU A 128 2.63 -2.82 0.11
C LEU A 128 1.91 -2.52 -1.21
N THR A 129 1.59 -1.24 -1.47
CA THR A 129 0.99 -0.81 -2.74
C THR A 129 1.87 -1.24 -3.91
N ASP A 130 1.25 -1.74 -4.94
CA ASP A 130 1.94 -2.18 -6.16
C ASP A 130 1.12 -1.81 -7.40
N SER A 131 1.69 -2.05 -8.56
CA SER A 131 1.07 -1.81 -9.84
C SER A 131 1.27 -3.02 -10.75
N VAL A 132 0.30 -3.28 -11.62
CA VAL A 132 0.36 -4.41 -12.56
C VAL A 132 0.50 -3.88 -13.99
N ALA A 133 1.62 -4.17 -14.62
CA ALA A 133 1.85 -3.77 -16.00
C ALA A 133 0.80 -4.40 -16.95
N GLY A 134 0.25 -3.57 -17.83
CA GLY A 134 -0.77 -4.00 -18.82
C GLY A 134 -2.18 -4.16 -18.25
N VAL A 135 -2.42 -3.76 -17.01
CA VAL A 135 -3.75 -3.64 -16.40
C VAL A 135 -4.06 -2.17 -16.19
N THR A 136 -5.24 -1.72 -16.64
CA THR A 136 -5.67 -0.32 -16.53
C THR A 136 -5.76 0.10 -15.06
N GLY A 137 -5.32 1.33 -14.75
CA GLY A 137 -5.19 1.88 -13.40
C GLY A 137 -3.77 1.76 -12.86
N VAL A 138 -3.47 2.45 -11.77
CA VAL A 138 -2.13 2.55 -11.20
C VAL A 138 -1.97 1.66 -9.97
N THR A 139 -2.98 1.57 -9.11
CA THR A 139 -2.91 0.86 -7.84
C THR A 139 -3.70 -0.46 -7.86
N ASN A 140 -3.34 -1.35 -8.80
CA ASN A 140 -3.86 -2.72 -8.83
C ASN A 140 -2.83 -3.66 -8.23
N PHE A 141 -3.15 -4.36 -7.13
CA PHE A 141 -2.22 -5.28 -6.48
C PHE A 141 -2.94 -6.35 -5.66
N ILE A 142 -2.18 -7.39 -5.31
CA ILE A 142 -2.68 -8.53 -4.54
C ILE A 142 -1.86 -8.63 -3.25
N LEU A 143 -2.55 -8.82 -2.14
CA LEU A 143 -1.94 -9.07 -0.84
C LEU A 143 -2.34 -10.47 -0.33
N PRO A 144 -1.49 -11.48 -0.52
CA PRO A 144 -1.71 -12.79 0.07
C PRO A 144 -1.50 -12.75 1.58
N LEU A 145 -2.45 -13.29 2.32
CA LEU A 145 -2.36 -13.51 3.77
C LEU A 145 -1.99 -14.97 4.01
N LYS A 146 -0.84 -15.18 4.63
CA LYS A 146 -0.37 -16.52 4.99
C LYS A 146 -1.13 -17.09 6.19
N SER A 147 -1.25 -18.41 6.25
CA SER A 147 -1.68 -19.13 7.44
C SER A 147 -0.79 -18.80 8.64
N SER A 148 -1.26 -19.06 9.85
CA SER A 148 -0.52 -18.75 11.09
C SER A 148 0.84 -19.45 11.17
N ASP A 149 1.02 -20.59 10.53
CA ASP A 149 2.30 -21.28 10.39
C ASP A 149 3.16 -20.77 9.21
N GLY A 150 2.62 -19.87 8.38
CA GLY A 150 3.28 -19.25 7.23
C GLY A 150 3.44 -20.15 6.00
N LYS A 151 2.91 -21.38 6.01
CA LYS A 151 3.19 -22.38 4.97
C LYS A 151 2.36 -22.22 3.71
N LYS A 152 1.13 -21.71 3.82
CA LYS A 152 0.20 -21.57 2.70
C LYS A 152 -0.52 -20.22 2.73
N ASP A 153 -1.07 -19.82 1.60
CA ASP A 153 -2.01 -18.71 1.57
C ASP A 153 -3.33 -19.15 2.22
N ALA A 154 -3.89 -18.28 3.04
CA ALA A 154 -5.13 -18.54 3.79
C ALA A 154 -6.25 -17.57 3.39
N ALA A 155 -5.89 -16.39 2.88
CA ALA A 155 -6.82 -15.44 2.29
C ALA A 155 -6.08 -14.56 1.27
N ILE A 156 -6.80 -13.94 0.35
CA ILE A 156 -6.24 -13.06 -0.69
C ILE A 156 -7.02 -11.76 -0.73
N LEU A 157 -6.34 -10.63 -0.54
CA LEU A 157 -6.94 -9.32 -0.76
C LEU A 157 -6.59 -8.83 -2.16
N TYR A 158 -7.60 -8.46 -2.94
CA TYR A 158 -7.47 -7.84 -4.25
C TYR A 158 -7.74 -6.35 -4.11
N CYS A 159 -6.74 -5.54 -4.31
CA CYS A 159 -6.85 -4.09 -4.33
C CYS A 159 -6.93 -3.64 -5.79
N MET A 160 -7.98 -2.93 -6.14
CA MET A 160 -8.27 -2.53 -7.52
C MET A 160 -8.47 -1.02 -7.61
N ASP A 161 -7.78 -0.40 -8.55
CA ASP A 161 -7.95 1.02 -8.86
C ASP A 161 -9.29 1.24 -9.56
N SER A 162 -10.19 1.99 -8.92
CA SER A 162 -11.51 2.31 -9.49
C SER A 162 -11.49 3.52 -10.44
N HIS A 163 -10.32 4.08 -10.67
CA HIS A 163 -10.10 5.27 -11.49
C HIS A 163 -10.66 6.56 -10.86
N SER A 164 -10.82 7.59 -11.67
CA SER A 164 -11.32 8.90 -11.26
C SER A 164 -12.68 9.17 -11.92
N TYR A 165 -12.70 9.93 -13.01
CA TYR A 165 -13.93 10.32 -13.71
C TYR A 165 -14.07 9.62 -15.06
N SER A 166 -15.31 9.45 -15.50
CA SER A 166 -15.64 8.83 -16.77
C SER A 166 -14.96 9.53 -17.94
N GLN A 167 -14.28 8.74 -18.79
CA GLN A 167 -13.69 9.20 -20.04
C GLN A 167 -14.63 8.92 -21.25
N ILE A 168 -15.84 8.43 -21.01
CA ILE A 168 -16.80 8.13 -22.08
C ILE A 168 -17.50 9.40 -22.48
N LYS A 169 -17.38 9.76 -23.76
CA LYS A 169 -18.02 10.97 -24.29
C LYS A 169 -19.53 10.97 -24.04
N GLY A 170 -20.02 12.03 -23.38
CA GLY A 170 -21.43 12.20 -23.04
C GLY A 170 -21.92 11.46 -21.80
N ILE A 171 -21.03 10.75 -21.10
CA ILE A 171 -21.33 10.13 -19.82
C ILE A 171 -20.49 10.81 -18.74
N GLY A 172 -21.16 11.53 -17.84
CA GLY A 172 -20.54 12.16 -16.67
C GLY A 172 -20.46 11.20 -15.47
N GLY A 173 -19.87 11.69 -14.37
CA GLY A 173 -19.72 10.96 -13.13
C GLY A 173 -18.43 10.15 -13.06
N TYR A 174 -18.41 9.16 -12.18
CA TYR A 174 -17.23 8.37 -11.91
C TYR A 174 -16.94 7.33 -12.99
N ASP A 175 -15.68 6.92 -13.10
CA ASP A 175 -15.26 5.83 -13.97
C ASP A 175 -15.61 4.46 -13.31
N TYR A 176 -15.21 3.36 -13.91
CA TYR A 176 -15.60 2.00 -13.51
C TYR A 176 -14.41 1.03 -13.60
N ILE A 177 -14.47 -0.08 -12.89
CA ILE A 177 -13.49 -1.17 -12.98
C ILE A 177 -13.50 -1.72 -14.41
N LYS A 178 -12.36 -1.67 -15.10
CA LYS A 178 -12.22 -2.04 -16.51
C LYS A 178 -12.23 -3.56 -16.71
N PHE A 179 -12.58 -3.99 -17.93
CA PHE A 179 -12.64 -5.42 -18.25
C PHE A 179 -11.30 -6.16 -18.14
N ASP A 180 -10.19 -5.46 -18.37
CA ASP A 180 -8.85 -6.03 -18.17
C ASP A 180 -8.53 -6.24 -16.70
N GLN A 181 -8.96 -5.35 -15.80
CA GLN A 181 -8.90 -5.53 -14.35
C GLN A 181 -9.73 -6.74 -13.89
N ILE A 182 -10.95 -6.90 -14.43
CA ILE A 182 -11.81 -8.07 -14.13
C ILE A 182 -11.13 -9.35 -14.62
N ARG A 183 -10.53 -9.34 -15.81
CA ARG A 183 -9.76 -10.48 -16.34
C ARG A 183 -8.58 -10.81 -15.42
N TRP A 184 -7.78 -9.82 -15.07
CA TRP A 184 -6.65 -9.98 -14.16
C TRP A 184 -7.08 -10.58 -12.82
N TYR A 185 -8.16 -10.09 -12.22
CA TYR A 185 -8.74 -10.66 -11.00
C TYR A 185 -9.10 -12.14 -11.18
N ARG A 186 -9.85 -12.47 -12.24
CA ARG A 186 -10.30 -13.84 -12.51
C ARG A 186 -9.14 -14.82 -12.72
N GLU A 187 -8.14 -14.42 -13.47
CA GLU A 187 -6.94 -15.22 -13.75
C GLU A 187 -6.15 -15.50 -12.47
N ASN A 188 -5.95 -14.48 -11.64
CA ASN A 188 -5.25 -14.65 -10.37
C ASN A 188 -6.07 -15.45 -9.36
N SER A 189 -7.38 -15.23 -9.25
CA SER A 189 -8.27 -16.03 -8.41
C SER A 189 -8.25 -17.50 -8.80
N ALA A 190 -8.30 -17.82 -10.09
CA ALA A 190 -8.17 -19.18 -10.59
C ALA A 190 -6.79 -19.79 -10.26
N LYS A 191 -5.72 -19.02 -10.39
CA LYS A 191 -4.35 -19.43 -10.02
C LYS A 191 -4.26 -19.80 -8.53
N TYR A 192 -4.74 -18.93 -7.63
CA TYR A 192 -4.74 -19.18 -6.19
C TYR A 192 -5.63 -20.37 -5.82
N THR A 193 -6.80 -20.51 -6.45
CA THR A 193 -7.68 -21.68 -6.29
C THR A 193 -6.93 -22.98 -6.64
N LYS A 194 -6.25 -23.00 -7.80
CA LYS A 194 -5.45 -24.17 -8.22
C LYS A 194 -4.33 -24.48 -7.23
N GLN A 195 -3.62 -23.45 -6.73
CA GLN A 195 -2.54 -23.61 -5.74
C GLN A 195 -3.07 -24.12 -4.40
N ASN A 196 -4.32 -23.83 -4.07
CA ASN A 196 -5.01 -24.31 -2.86
C ASN A 196 -5.77 -25.63 -3.08
N GLY A 197 -5.30 -26.46 -4.01
CA GLY A 197 -5.88 -27.80 -4.24
C GLY A 197 -7.29 -27.79 -4.86
N GLY A 198 -7.65 -26.73 -5.59
CA GLY A 198 -8.93 -26.57 -6.25
C GLY A 198 -10.02 -25.90 -5.40
N THR A 199 -9.71 -25.54 -4.15
CA THR A 199 -10.64 -24.83 -3.25
C THR A 199 -10.37 -23.33 -3.32
N PRO A 200 -11.37 -22.46 -3.65
CA PRO A 200 -11.22 -21.01 -3.59
C PRO A 200 -10.78 -20.54 -2.21
N LEU A 201 -9.89 -19.55 -2.19
CA LEU A 201 -9.52 -18.83 -0.97
C LEU A 201 -10.48 -17.65 -0.74
N PRO A 202 -10.83 -17.33 0.51
CA PRO A 202 -11.54 -16.11 0.85
C PRO A 202 -10.72 -14.88 0.52
#